data_7f0d23a537e33be8e2ff59f4c9d24630
#
_entry.id   7f0d23a537e33be8e2ff59f4c9d24630
#
_cell.length_a   1.000
_cell.length_b   1.000
_cell.length_c   1.000
_cell.angle_alpha   90.00
_cell.angle_beta   90.00
_cell.angle_gamma   90.00
#
_symmetry.space_group_name_H-M   'P 1'
#
loop_
_entity.id
_entity.type
_entity.pdbx_description
1 polymer ?
#
loop_
_entity_poly.entity_id
_entity_poly.type
_entity_poly.pdbx_seq_one_letter_code
_entity_poly.pdbx_strand_id
1 'polypeptide(L)'
;MGEEGTSCSIRNLRRVDGTSYVGGFVGKVDPGSAAAIDTATKQGLLNKLLEVLMVNAPEEMIKVLNATVSTIRYADVSAWDDWGVIINGTYANGSNTGYAKAAGGFAGSLCGAVIGEKGKPESRIRADKIRLVTAGEYAGGCFGIADVSGAANISAGGETSILIKLLKLGRTDVLDAFRSYVYYGNVSGSPDAGLSVSANTAVRSGQNNKVTYSGTAGGFGGSLLNGSVKNSSVTGLNNVTGLNSTGGFVGYSGKSGVVSVDKLDVLGNNSGALLGGALGVLDTFGSHIDDSIVTGVNGGYTVQSKDGEEQ
;
A
#
# COMPACT_ATOMS: atom_id res chain seq x y z
N MET A 1 17.10 -2.72 1.83
CA MET A 1 17.45 -3.50 3.02
C MET A 1 17.40 -4.98 2.68
N GLY A 2 18.37 -5.73 3.12
CA GLY A 2 18.57 -7.15 2.82
C GLY A 2 19.23 -7.38 1.47
N GLU A 3 20.38 -8.01 1.50
CA GLU A 3 21.07 -8.55 0.31
C GLU A 3 20.93 -10.07 0.32
N GLU A 4 21.17 -10.70 -0.84
CA GLU A 4 21.16 -12.16 -0.95
C GLU A 4 22.10 -12.78 0.09
N GLY A 5 21.58 -13.69 0.92
CA GLY A 5 22.31 -14.30 2.04
C GLY A 5 22.28 -13.54 3.37
N THR A 6 21.74 -12.31 3.41
CA THR A 6 21.52 -11.56 4.67
C THR A 6 20.04 -11.25 4.87
N SER A 7 19.49 -11.63 6.02
CA SER A 7 18.10 -11.31 6.36
C SER A 7 18.03 -10.21 7.42
N CYS A 8 17.11 -9.27 7.23
CA CYS A 8 16.70 -8.32 8.28
C CYS A 8 15.57 -8.95 9.09
N SER A 9 15.76 -9.20 10.37
CA SER A 9 14.72 -9.83 11.17
C SER A 9 14.44 -9.08 12.47
N ILE A 10 13.16 -8.92 12.76
CA ILE A 10 12.65 -8.52 14.07
C ILE A 10 12.12 -9.79 14.73
N ARG A 11 12.72 -10.18 15.84
CA ARG A 11 12.36 -11.40 16.55
C ARG A 11 11.86 -11.08 17.95
N ASN A 12 11.10 -12.01 18.51
CA ASN A 12 10.58 -11.90 19.87
C ASN A 12 9.71 -10.65 20.06
N LEU A 13 9.01 -10.24 19.00
CA LEU A 13 8.07 -9.12 19.07
C LEU A 13 6.81 -9.57 19.84
N ARG A 14 6.31 -8.75 20.74
CA ARG A 14 5.04 -8.99 21.43
C ARG A 14 3.97 -8.02 20.97
N ARG A 15 4.32 -6.73 20.87
CA ARG A 15 3.37 -5.68 20.58
C ARG A 15 4.03 -4.48 19.95
N VAL A 16 3.32 -3.86 19.03
CA VAL A 16 3.65 -2.54 18.47
C VAL A 16 2.42 -1.65 18.62
N ASP A 17 2.58 -0.49 19.22
CA ASP A 17 1.54 0.53 19.37
C ASP A 17 1.94 1.79 18.58
N GLY A 18 0.99 2.45 17.96
CA GLY A 18 1.25 3.67 17.21
C GLY A 18 0.00 4.45 16.87
N THR A 19 0.19 5.72 16.46
CA THR A 19 -0.89 6.70 16.29
C THR A 19 -1.17 7.09 14.84
N SER A 20 -0.29 6.72 13.89
CA SER A 20 -0.48 7.10 12.47
C SER A 20 -0.37 5.92 11.53
N TYR A 21 0.81 5.36 11.41
CA TYR A 21 1.10 4.18 10.58
C TYR A 21 1.85 3.16 11.43
N VAL A 22 1.28 1.98 11.59
CA VAL A 22 1.79 0.97 12.52
C VAL A 22 2.12 -0.30 11.76
N GLY A 23 3.33 -0.80 11.90
CA GLY A 23 3.76 -2.03 11.24
C GLY A 23 4.74 -2.80 12.11
N GLY A 24 4.71 -4.11 12.04
CA GLY A 24 5.61 -4.97 12.79
C GLY A 24 7.07 -4.80 12.38
N PHE A 25 7.33 -4.50 11.10
CA PHE A 25 8.66 -4.22 10.57
C PHE A 25 8.87 -2.73 10.30
N VAL A 26 7.91 -2.06 9.66
CA VAL A 26 8.01 -0.65 9.29
C VAL A 26 6.65 0.06 9.38
N GLY A 27 6.62 1.24 9.99
CA GLY A 27 5.38 2.03 10.04
C GLY A 27 4.96 2.55 8.67
N LYS A 28 5.85 3.23 7.96
CA LYS A 28 5.60 3.77 6.61
C LYS A 28 6.83 3.64 5.73
N VAL A 29 6.63 3.17 4.51
CA VAL A 29 7.62 3.22 3.43
C VAL A 29 7.14 4.24 2.42
N ASP A 30 7.98 5.23 2.15
CA ASP A 30 7.70 6.30 1.20
C ASP A 30 9.01 6.63 0.48
N PRO A 31 9.04 6.81 -0.84
CA PRO A 31 10.21 7.36 -1.51
C PRO A 31 10.49 8.74 -0.90
N GLY A 32 11.72 8.95 -0.48
CA GLY A 32 12.12 10.19 0.18
C GLY A 32 11.79 11.42 -0.66
N SER A 33 11.70 12.59 -0.01
CA SER A 33 11.42 13.87 -0.66
C SER A 33 12.41 14.23 -1.79
N ALA A 34 13.60 13.63 -1.81
CA ALA A 34 14.55 13.74 -2.91
C ALA A 34 14.03 13.10 -4.21
N ALA A 35 13.10 12.14 -4.10
CA ALA A 35 12.39 11.53 -5.22
C ALA A 35 11.07 12.25 -5.55
N ALA A 36 10.62 13.19 -4.72
CA ALA A 36 9.50 14.05 -5.06
C ALA A 36 9.94 14.95 -6.23
N ILE A 37 9.52 14.58 -7.42
CA ILE A 37 9.64 15.44 -8.60
C ILE A 37 8.62 16.55 -8.38
N ASP A 38 9.07 17.63 -7.76
CA ASP A 38 8.25 18.84 -7.63
C ASP A 38 8.11 19.45 -9.01
N THR A 39 7.01 19.09 -9.65
CA THR A 39 6.65 19.60 -10.98
C THR A 39 6.16 21.05 -10.94
N ALA A 40 5.91 21.60 -9.75
CA ALA A 40 5.48 22.98 -9.57
C ALA A 40 6.66 23.97 -9.61
N THR A 41 7.85 23.56 -9.23
CA THR A 41 9.05 24.40 -9.30
C THR A 41 9.96 23.94 -10.44
N LYS A 42 9.93 24.63 -11.56
CA LYS A 42 10.72 24.39 -12.79
C LYS A 42 12.25 24.41 -12.60
N GLN A 43 12.76 24.48 -11.37
CA GLN A 43 14.17 24.83 -11.11
C GLN A 43 15.01 23.72 -10.45
N GLY A 44 14.45 22.57 -10.13
CA GLY A 44 15.20 21.48 -9.52
C GLY A 44 16.24 20.87 -10.50
N LEU A 45 17.45 20.61 -10.03
CA LEU A 45 18.50 19.94 -10.81
C LEU A 45 18.00 18.59 -11.35
N LEU A 46 17.24 17.85 -10.56
CA LEU A 46 16.66 16.57 -10.94
C LEU A 46 15.65 16.72 -12.09
N ASN A 47 14.79 17.76 -12.06
CA ASN A 47 13.84 18.02 -13.14
C ASN A 47 14.56 18.32 -14.46
N LYS A 48 15.63 19.13 -14.43
CA LYS A 48 16.44 19.40 -15.63
C LYS A 48 17.13 18.16 -16.15
N LEU A 49 17.66 17.33 -15.25
CA LEU A 49 18.27 16.05 -15.63
C LEU A 49 17.25 15.13 -16.29
N LEU A 50 16.06 14.99 -15.69
CA LEU A 50 15.00 14.15 -16.23
C LEU A 50 14.49 14.69 -17.58
N GLU A 51 14.40 16.01 -17.78
CA GLU A 51 14.06 16.58 -19.09
C GLU A 51 15.10 16.26 -20.16
N VAL A 52 16.38 16.35 -19.84
CA VAL A 52 17.46 16.00 -20.76
C VAL A 52 17.45 14.50 -21.09
N LEU A 53 17.29 13.65 -20.07
CA LEU A 53 17.22 12.20 -20.26
C LEU A 53 15.97 11.79 -21.04
N MET A 54 14.83 12.43 -20.82
CA MET A 54 13.58 12.15 -21.53
C MET A 54 13.74 12.28 -23.05
N VAL A 55 14.47 13.30 -23.51
CA VAL A 55 14.68 13.56 -24.94
C VAL A 55 15.75 12.67 -25.53
N ASN A 56 16.85 12.46 -24.82
CA ASN A 56 18.06 11.84 -25.37
C ASN A 56 18.25 10.38 -24.95
N ALA A 57 17.73 9.97 -23.79
CA ALA A 57 17.93 8.64 -23.24
C ALA A 57 16.75 8.23 -22.31
N PRO A 58 15.56 7.99 -22.85
CA PRO A 58 14.35 7.69 -22.04
C PRO A 58 14.52 6.42 -21.19
N GLU A 59 15.28 5.43 -21.64
CA GLU A 59 15.58 4.23 -20.86
C GLU A 59 16.38 4.53 -19.59
N GLU A 60 17.35 5.43 -19.68
CA GLU A 60 18.17 5.84 -18.53
C GLU A 60 17.32 6.62 -17.52
N MET A 61 16.36 7.39 -18.00
CA MET A 61 15.43 8.09 -17.12
C MET A 61 14.59 7.11 -16.29
N ILE A 62 14.08 6.04 -16.88
CA ILE A 62 13.34 5.01 -16.15
C ILE A 62 14.22 4.34 -15.10
N LYS A 63 15.51 4.10 -15.40
CA LYS A 63 16.45 3.59 -14.41
C LYS A 63 16.64 4.56 -13.24
N VAL A 64 16.72 5.86 -13.51
CA VAL A 64 16.79 6.88 -12.45
C VAL A 64 15.54 6.88 -11.59
N LEU A 65 14.34 6.80 -12.19
CA LEU A 65 13.09 6.70 -11.45
C LEU A 65 13.04 5.43 -10.59
N ASN A 66 13.42 4.29 -11.14
CA ASN A 66 13.48 3.03 -10.41
C ASN A 66 14.49 3.05 -9.26
N ALA A 67 15.58 3.80 -9.38
CA ALA A 67 16.56 3.96 -8.32
C ALA A 67 16.03 4.77 -7.11
N THR A 68 14.94 5.51 -7.27
CA THR A 68 14.28 6.24 -6.18
C THR A 68 13.28 5.39 -5.40
N VAL A 69 12.94 4.20 -5.88
CA VAL A 69 11.98 3.29 -5.25
C VAL A 69 12.57 2.68 -3.98
N SER A 70 11.81 2.74 -2.90
CA SER A 70 12.18 2.06 -1.65
C SER A 70 11.97 0.55 -1.79
N THR A 71 13.00 -0.24 -1.48
CA THR A 71 12.92 -1.70 -1.56
C THR A 71 13.19 -2.37 -0.22
N ILE A 72 12.38 -3.39 0.11
CA ILE A 72 12.58 -4.25 1.28
C ILE A 72 12.56 -5.71 0.83
N ARG A 73 13.63 -6.44 1.11
CA ARG A 73 13.80 -7.84 0.74
C ARG A 73 14.36 -8.62 1.94
N TYR A 74 14.14 -9.94 1.96
CA TYR A 74 14.71 -10.84 2.97
C TYR A 74 14.41 -10.34 4.40
N ALA A 75 13.14 -9.98 4.67
CA ALA A 75 12.76 -9.37 5.92
C ALA A 75 11.70 -10.20 6.66
N ASP A 76 11.92 -10.42 7.93
CA ASP A 76 11.06 -11.24 8.78
C ASP A 76 10.65 -10.49 10.05
N VAL A 77 9.39 -10.65 10.42
CA VAL A 77 8.86 -10.29 11.74
C VAL A 77 8.35 -11.56 12.39
N SER A 78 8.72 -11.83 13.64
CA SER A 78 8.23 -12.99 14.37
C SER A 78 7.91 -12.69 15.82
N ALA A 79 6.91 -13.38 16.34
CA ALA A 79 6.49 -13.29 17.72
C ALA A 79 7.52 -13.88 18.71
N TRP A 80 7.36 -13.49 19.98
CA TRP A 80 8.06 -14.07 21.11
C TRP A 80 7.63 -15.52 21.36
N ASP A 81 6.35 -15.78 21.28
CA ASP A 81 5.71 -17.06 21.60
C ASP A 81 4.53 -17.37 20.66
N ASP A 82 3.79 -18.44 20.93
CA ASP A 82 2.64 -18.87 20.14
C ASP A 82 1.39 -18.00 20.38
N TRP A 83 1.40 -17.18 21.44
CA TRP A 83 0.36 -16.16 21.64
C TRP A 83 0.30 -15.16 20.48
N GLY A 84 1.44 -14.79 19.92
CA GLY A 84 1.55 -14.00 18.70
C GLY A 84 1.71 -12.50 18.92
N VAL A 85 1.96 -11.78 17.82
CA VAL A 85 2.18 -10.33 17.79
C VAL A 85 0.87 -9.56 17.74
N ILE A 86 0.78 -8.49 18.51
CA ILE A 86 -0.30 -7.50 18.45
C ILE A 86 0.24 -6.22 17.78
N ILE A 87 -0.36 -5.84 16.66
CA ILE A 87 -0.13 -4.57 15.99
C ILE A 87 -1.34 -3.67 16.26
N ASN A 88 -1.14 -2.71 17.13
CA ASN A 88 -2.25 -1.94 17.67
C ASN A 88 -2.19 -0.47 17.27
N GLY A 89 -3.11 -0.08 16.40
CA GLY A 89 -3.35 1.29 16.00
C GLY A 89 -4.45 2.00 16.81
N THR A 90 -4.83 1.45 17.95
CA THR A 90 -5.79 2.09 18.86
C THR A 90 -5.03 2.72 20.03
N TYR A 91 -5.31 3.97 20.33
CA TYR A 91 -4.65 4.70 21.43
C TYR A 91 -5.64 5.56 22.21
N ALA A 92 -5.31 5.86 23.45
CA ALA A 92 -6.09 6.78 24.28
C ALA A 92 -5.71 8.23 23.96
N ASN A 93 -6.73 9.07 23.72
CA ASN A 93 -6.58 10.52 23.54
C ASN A 93 -7.50 11.23 24.53
N GLY A 94 -7.03 11.44 25.74
CA GLY A 94 -7.88 11.88 26.86
C GLY A 94 -8.96 10.86 27.18
N SER A 95 -10.23 11.29 27.17
CA SER A 95 -11.40 10.42 27.32
C SER A 95 -11.88 9.76 26.02
N ASN A 96 -11.23 10.05 24.88
CA ASN A 96 -11.62 9.50 23.59
C ASN A 96 -10.65 8.41 23.14
N THR A 97 -11.15 7.46 22.37
CA THR A 97 -10.32 6.49 21.66
C THR A 97 -9.90 7.08 20.32
N GLY A 98 -8.60 7.18 20.09
CA GLY A 98 -8.02 7.52 18.81
C GLY A 98 -7.58 6.27 18.04
N TYR A 99 -7.49 6.39 16.72
CA TYR A 99 -7.11 5.30 15.84
C TYR A 99 -6.02 5.73 14.88
N ALA A 100 -5.03 4.86 14.69
CA ALA A 100 -4.04 5.04 13.62
C ALA A 100 -4.73 4.93 12.26
N LYS A 101 -4.24 5.69 11.29
CA LYS A 101 -4.77 5.65 9.93
C LYS A 101 -4.63 4.27 9.32
N ALA A 102 -3.44 3.66 9.41
CA ALA A 102 -3.21 2.35 8.84
C ALA A 102 -2.33 1.47 9.73
N ALA A 103 -2.65 0.17 9.76
CA ALA A 103 -1.85 -0.83 10.45
C ALA A 103 -1.70 -2.11 9.61
N GLY A 104 -0.51 -2.71 9.66
CA GLY A 104 -0.23 -3.99 9.02
C GLY A 104 0.75 -4.84 9.82
N GLY A 105 0.63 -6.15 9.74
CA GLY A 105 1.53 -7.08 10.43
C GLY A 105 2.99 -6.87 10.05
N PHE A 106 3.26 -6.47 8.82
CA PHE A 106 4.59 -6.10 8.32
C PHE A 106 4.76 -4.60 8.16
N ALA A 107 3.87 -3.93 7.41
CA ALA A 107 3.96 -2.50 7.11
C ALA A 107 2.64 -1.77 7.36
N GLY A 108 2.66 -0.60 7.99
CA GLY A 108 1.47 0.24 8.10
C GLY A 108 1.06 0.82 6.75
N SER A 109 2.01 1.39 6.02
CA SER A 109 1.78 1.99 4.71
C SER A 109 2.95 1.75 3.76
N LEU A 110 2.63 1.46 2.51
CA LEU A 110 3.55 1.31 1.38
C LEU A 110 3.15 2.35 0.32
N CYS A 111 4.03 3.29 0.00
CA CYS A 111 3.81 4.29 -1.04
C CYS A 111 4.92 4.19 -2.08
N GLY A 112 4.62 3.67 -3.28
CA GLY A 112 5.62 3.47 -4.32
C GLY A 112 6.80 2.60 -3.85
N ALA A 113 6.52 1.51 -3.16
CA ALA A 113 7.51 0.63 -2.56
C ALA A 113 7.49 -0.76 -3.18
N VAL A 114 8.65 -1.39 -3.27
CA VAL A 114 8.78 -2.79 -3.72
C VAL A 114 9.18 -3.67 -2.55
N ILE A 115 8.32 -4.60 -2.22
CA ILE A 115 8.52 -5.62 -1.19
C ILE A 115 8.78 -6.95 -1.87
N GLY A 116 9.90 -7.63 -1.53
CA GLY A 116 10.37 -8.81 -2.26
C GLY A 116 10.95 -8.44 -3.63
N GLU A 117 11.17 -9.43 -4.48
CA GLU A 117 11.69 -9.24 -5.83
C GLU A 117 11.01 -10.20 -6.82
N LYS A 118 10.57 -9.66 -7.96
CA LYS A 118 9.90 -10.44 -9.00
C LYS A 118 10.78 -11.61 -9.46
N GLY A 119 10.24 -12.82 -9.43
CA GLY A 119 10.95 -14.02 -9.89
C GLY A 119 11.98 -14.59 -8.89
N LYS A 120 12.09 -14.03 -7.68
CA LYS A 120 13.01 -14.50 -6.62
C LYS A 120 12.25 -14.84 -5.33
N PRO A 121 11.71 -16.06 -5.20
CA PRO A 121 10.96 -16.49 -4.00
C PRO A 121 11.76 -16.37 -2.69
N GLU A 122 13.07 -16.51 -2.76
CA GLU A 122 13.98 -16.35 -1.62
C GLU A 122 13.99 -14.93 -1.04
N SER A 123 13.67 -13.92 -1.85
CA SER A 123 13.59 -12.51 -1.42
C SER A 123 12.34 -12.20 -0.58
N ARG A 124 11.53 -13.21 -0.27
CA ARG A 124 10.27 -13.10 0.45
C ARG A 124 10.39 -12.30 1.74
N ILE A 125 9.26 -11.72 2.13
CA ILE A 125 9.07 -11.19 3.47
C ILE A 125 8.10 -12.07 4.25
N ARG A 126 8.23 -12.09 5.56
CA ARG A 126 7.32 -12.83 6.45
C ARG A 126 6.88 -11.97 7.62
N ALA A 127 5.61 -12.12 7.95
CA ALA A 127 5.03 -11.64 9.20
C ALA A 127 4.44 -12.85 9.92
N ASP A 128 5.25 -13.47 10.78
CA ASP A 128 4.93 -14.74 11.39
C ASP A 128 4.26 -14.58 12.76
N LYS A 129 3.23 -15.41 12.98
CA LYS A 129 2.47 -15.47 14.24
C LYS A 129 1.83 -14.12 14.60
N ILE A 130 1.21 -13.47 13.64
CA ILE A 130 0.44 -12.25 13.89
C ILE A 130 -0.91 -12.64 14.49
N ARG A 131 -1.22 -12.11 15.67
CA ARG A 131 -2.49 -12.39 16.36
C ARG A 131 -3.57 -11.36 16.05
N LEU A 132 -3.21 -10.09 16.14
CA LEU A 132 -4.17 -8.99 16.01
C LEU A 132 -3.56 -7.82 15.27
N VAL A 133 -4.29 -7.28 14.31
CA VAL A 133 -3.99 -6.00 13.66
C VAL A 133 -5.21 -5.10 13.79
N THR A 134 -5.05 -3.94 14.41
CA THR A 134 -6.12 -2.94 14.53
C THR A 134 -5.72 -1.60 13.96
N ALA A 135 -6.61 -0.96 13.24
CA ALA A 135 -6.45 0.40 12.74
C ALA A 135 -7.79 1.14 12.69
N GLY A 136 -7.75 2.41 12.35
CA GLY A 136 -8.94 3.18 12.04
C GLY A 136 -9.42 2.93 10.63
N GLU A 137 -8.63 3.38 9.64
CA GLU A 137 -9.07 3.37 8.24
C GLU A 137 -8.66 2.11 7.48
N TYR A 138 -7.41 1.65 7.65
CA TYR A 138 -6.87 0.55 6.84
C TYR A 138 -6.14 -0.47 7.70
N ALA A 139 -6.63 -1.69 7.77
CA ALA A 139 -6.00 -2.78 8.50
C ALA A 139 -5.75 -3.99 7.61
N GLY A 140 -4.55 -4.57 7.67
CA GLY A 140 -4.19 -5.77 6.92
C GLY A 140 -3.14 -6.64 7.62
N GLY A 141 -3.17 -7.93 7.37
CA GLY A 141 -2.20 -8.86 7.94
C GLY A 141 -0.76 -8.57 7.52
N CYS A 142 -0.55 -8.12 6.28
CA CYS A 142 0.75 -7.69 5.77
C CYS A 142 0.88 -6.16 5.79
N PHE A 143 -0.01 -5.46 5.10
CA PHE A 143 0.02 -3.98 5.04
C PHE A 143 -1.37 -3.38 5.28
N GLY A 144 -1.41 -2.20 5.91
CA GLY A 144 -2.66 -1.44 6.06
C GLY A 144 -3.11 -0.85 4.73
N ILE A 145 -2.25 -0.07 4.08
CA ILE A 145 -2.49 0.52 2.76
C ILE A 145 -1.25 0.40 1.87
N ALA A 146 -1.46 0.00 0.63
CA ALA A 146 -0.46 0.12 -0.44
C ALA A 146 -0.99 1.07 -1.51
N ASP A 147 -0.27 2.16 -1.74
CA ASP A 147 -0.63 3.23 -2.67
C ASP A 147 0.54 3.54 -3.60
N VAL A 148 0.29 4.32 -4.62
CA VAL A 148 1.34 4.86 -5.48
C VAL A 148 2.15 5.92 -4.74
N SER A 149 3.38 6.14 -5.19
CA SER A 149 4.20 7.23 -4.70
C SER A 149 3.53 8.58 -4.91
N GLY A 150 3.62 9.47 -3.92
CA GLY A 150 3.21 10.87 -4.05
C GLY A 150 3.92 11.62 -5.18
N ALA A 151 5.09 11.13 -5.62
CA ALA A 151 5.80 11.65 -6.79
C ALA A 151 5.01 11.44 -8.11
N ALA A 152 4.06 10.51 -8.14
CA ALA A 152 3.13 10.31 -9.26
C ALA A 152 2.03 11.39 -9.34
N ASN A 153 2.02 12.39 -8.47
CA ASN A 153 0.98 13.41 -8.46
C ASN A 153 1.02 14.28 -9.72
N ILE A 154 0.12 13.97 -10.64
CA ILE A 154 -0.03 14.65 -11.93
C ILE A 154 -0.70 16.02 -11.77
N SER A 155 -1.36 16.28 -10.64
CA SER A 155 -2.20 17.47 -10.46
C SER A 155 -1.42 18.78 -10.28
N ALA A 156 -0.16 18.72 -9.90
CA ALA A 156 0.61 19.91 -9.51
C ALA A 156 1.28 20.64 -10.70
N GLY A 157 1.38 20.03 -11.88
CA GLY A 157 2.23 20.55 -12.96
C GLY A 157 1.55 20.89 -14.29
N GLY A 158 0.26 20.61 -14.46
CA GLY A 158 -0.41 20.82 -15.74
C GLY A 158 0.30 20.11 -16.92
N GLU A 159 0.19 20.65 -18.13
CA GLU A 159 0.79 20.09 -19.36
C GLU A 159 2.33 20.01 -19.35
N THR A 160 2.99 20.66 -18.41
CA THR A 160 4.45 20.73 -18.33
C THR A 160 5.06 19.63 -17.45
N SER A 161 4.23 18.81 -16.79
CA SER A 161 4.70 17.70 -15.98
C SER A 161 5.51 16.70 -16.81
N ILE A 162 6.66 16.27 -16.29
CA ILE A 162 7.51 15.26 -16.92
C ILE A 162 6.72 13.97 -17.14
N LEU A 163 5.91 13.56 -16.17
CA LEU A 163 5.07 12.39 -16.26
C LEU A 163 4.07 12.49 -17.42
N ILE A 164 3.41 13.64 -17.59
CA ILE A 164 2.49 13.87 -18.71
C ILE A 164 3.23 13.81 -20.05
N LYS A 165 4.41 14.42 -20.14
CA LYS A 165 5.23 14.37 -21.36
C LYS A 165 5.60 12.93 -21.73
N LEU A 166 5.94 12.08 -20.74
CA LEU A 166 6.27 10.68 -20.97
C LEU A 166 5.07 9.86 -21.40
N LEU A 167 3.93 10.08 -20.79
CA LEU A 167 2.67 9.43 -21.19
C LEU A 167 2.29 9.83 -22.63
N LYS A 168 2.51 11.10 -23.01
CA LYS A 168 2.33 11.58 -24.39
C LYS A 168 3.27 10.88 -25.40
N LEU A 169 4.43 10.41 -24.96
CA LEU A 169 5.37 9.62 -25.77
C LEU A 169 5.05 8.11 -25.77
N GLY A 170 3.92 7.71 -25.16
CA GLY A 170 3.51 6.30 -25.08
C GLY A 170 4.30 5.48 -24.04
N ARG A 171 5.09 6.12 -23.16
CA ARG A 171 5.88 5.46 -22.12
C ARG A 171 5.00 5.17 -20.91
N THR A 172 4.33 4.04 -20.95
CA THR A 172 3.40 3.59 -19.89
C THR A 172 4.13 2.92 -18.72
N ASP A 173 5.30 2.36 -19.02
CA ASP A 173 6.21 1.72 -18.07
C ASP A 173 6.72 2.67 -16.97
N VAL A 174 6.70 3.98 -17.21
CA VAL A 174 7.01 4.98 -16.19
C VAL A 174 6.06 4.94 -15.00
N LEU A 175 4.81 4.55 -15.21
CA LEU A 175 3.83 4.43 -14.13
C LEU A 175 4.18 3.29 -13.17
N ASP A 176 4.82 2.25 -13.68
CA ASP A 176 5.25 1.12 -12.87
C ASP A 176 6.32 1.51 -11.83
N ALA A 177 7.12 2.53 -12.12
CA ALA A 177 8.10 3.07 -11.16
C ALA A 177 7.46 3.74 -9.93
N PHE A 178 6.19 4.10 -10.00
CA PHE A 178 5.47 4.73 -8.88
C PHE A 178 4.57 3.78 -8.12
N ARG A 179 4.37 2.58 -8.62
CA ARG A 179 3.46 1.58 -8.08
C ARG A 179 4.06 0.86 -6.87
N SER A 180 3.23 0.51 -5.89
CA SER A 180 3.64 -0.42 -4.85
C SER A 180 3.51 -1.87 -5.31
N TYR A 181 4.54 -2.66 -5.06
CA TYR A 181 4.59 -4.10 -5.35
C TYR A 181 4.86 -4.91 -4.10
N VAL A 182 4.15 -6.02 -3.94
CA VAL A 182 4.46 -7.04 -2.94
C VAL A 182 4.62 -8.38 -3.64
N TYR A 183 5.83 -8.92 -3.62
CA TYR A 183 6.18 -10.23 -4.13
C TYR A 183 6.52 -11.16 -2.97
N TYR A 184 5.92 -12.34 -2.95
CA TYR A 184 6.21 -13.40 -1.97
C TYR A 184 6.05 -12.93 -0.52
N GLY A 185 4.99 -12.14 -0.26
CA GLY A 185 4.62 -11.73 1.09
C GLY A 185 3.87 -12.87 1.80
N ASN A 186 4.40 -13.34 2.93
CA ASN A 186 3.77 -14.40 3.69
C ASN A 186 3.37 -13.89 5.08
N VAL A 187 2.12 -14.10 5.43
CA VAL A 187 1.57 -13.79 6.74
C VAL A 187 1.06 -15.06 7.37
N SER A 188 1.44 -15.32 8.61
CA SER A 188 0.84 -16.40 9.40
C SER A 188 0.15 -15.87 10.65
N GLY A 189 -1.00 -16.46 10.96
CA GLY A 189 -1.69 -16.23 12.21
C GLY A 189 -0.96 -16.87 13.40
N SER A 190 -1.28 -16.40 14.60
CA SER A 190 -0.83 -16.99 15.85
C SER A 190 -1.32 -18.45 15.95
N PRO A 191 -0.50 -19.42 16.37
CA PRO A 191 -0.94 -20.80 16.60
C PRO A 191 -2.12 -20.89 17.56
N ASP A 192 -2.14 -20.07 18.62
CA ASP A 192 -3.16 -20.14 19.67
C ASP A 192 -4.51 -19.55 19.26
N ALA A 193 -4.52 -18.51 18.39
CA ALA A 193 -5.73 -17.73 18.13
C ALA A 193 -5.98 -17.37 16.66
N GLY A 194 -5.03 -17.68 15.76
CA GLY A 194 -5.07 -17.21 14.40
C GLY A 194 -4.83 -15.71 14.27
N LEU A 195 -5.00 -15.20 13.06
CA LEU A 195 -4.90 -13.77 12.73
C LEU A 195 -6.29 -13.12 12.76
N SER A 196 -6.44 -12.08 13.56
CA SER A 196 -7.61 -11.20 13.53
C SER A 196 -7.23 -9.81 13.02
N VAL A 197 -7.99 -9.29 12.07
CA VAL A 197 -7.77 -7.96 11.47
C VAL A 197 -9.01 -7.11 11.66
N SER A 198 -8.85 -5.88 12.14
CA SER A 198 -9.99 -4.99 12.40
C SER A 198 -9.69 -3.53 12.02
N ALA A 199 -10.61 -2.93 11.26
CA ALA A 199 -10.58 -1.50 10.93
C ALA A 199 -11.90 -0.85 11.38
N ASN A 200 -11.82 0.09 12.34
CA ASN A 200 -12.97 0.57 13.11
C ASN A 200 -12.95 2.10 13.31
N THR A 201 -12.99 2.91 12.27
CA THR A 201 -13.14 4.36 12.48
C THR A 201 -14.57 4.82 12.26
N ALA A 202 -15.14 5.44 13.29
CA ALA A 202 -16.33 6.27 13.17
C ALA A 202 -15.90 7.74 13.26
N VAL A 203 -16.05 8.48 12.18
CA VAL A 203 -15.77 9.93 12.14
C VAL A 203 -17.08 10.70 12.24
N ARG A 204 -17.24 11.51 13.27
CA ARG A 204 -18.38 12.44 13.37
C ARG A 204 -18.06 13.71 12.58
N SER A 205 -18.85 14.00 11.55
CA SER A 205 -18.80 15.25 10.82
C SER A 205 -19.42 16.38 11.63
N GLY A 206 -18.68 17.48 11.85
CA GLY A 206 -19.01 18.55 12.80
C GLY A 206 -20.22 19.41 12.49
N GLN A 207 -20.87 19.32 11.32
CA GLN A 207 -21.99 20.20 10.98
C GLN A 207 -23.38 19.58 11.07
N ASN A 208 -23.52 18.26 11.01
CA ASN A 208 -24.84 17.62 11.02
C ASN A 208 -24.91 16.39 11.92
N ASN A 209 -24.01 16.19 12.85
CA ASN A 209 -23.88 14.97 13.66
C ASN A 209 -23.87 13.66 12.83
N LYS A 210 -23.60 13.74 11.53
CA LYS A 210 -23.53 12.57 10.67
C LYS A 210 -22.29 11.77 11.01
N VAL A 211 -22.47 10.56 11.46
CA VAL A 211 -21.39 9.60 11.68
C VAL A 211 -21.03 9.00 10.32
N THR A 212 -19.80 9.21 9.87
CA THR A 212 -19.26 8.52 8.69
C THR A 212 -18.38 7.38 9.19
N TYR A 213 -18.77 6.17 8.87
CA TYR A 213 -17.96 4.99 9.16
C TYR A 213 -16.95 4.80 8.06
N SER A 214 -15.69 4.74 8.41
CA SER A 214 -14.61 4.35 7.50
C SER A 214 -13.78 3.26 8.16
N GLY A 215 -13.52 2.20 7.45
CA GLY A 215 -12.75 1.10 7.99
C GLY A 215 -12.68 0.00 6.95
N THR A 216 -11.50 -0.16 6.35
CA THR A 216 -11.24 -1.14 5.30
C THR A 216 -10.29 -2.19 5.85
N ALA A 217 -10.72 -3.44 5.91
CA ALA A 217 -9.95 -4.53 6.48
C ALA A 217 -9.78 -5.70 5.51
N GLY A 218 -8.59 -6.26 5.45
CA GLY A 218 -8.30 -7.46 4.66
C GLY A 218 -7.30 -8.38 5.35
N GLY A 219 -7.43 -9.67 5.14
CA GLY A 219 -6.55 -10.66 5.75
C GLY A 219 -5.07 -10.44 5.41
N PHE A 220 -4.76 -9.98 4.20
CA PHE A 220 -3.42 -9.61 3.74
C PHE A 220 -3.22 -8.09 3.71
N GLY A 221 -4.08 -7.36 3.01
CA GLY A 221 -4.00 -5.91 2.86
C GLY A 221 -5.31 -5.21 3.13
N GLY A 222 -5.30 -4.09 3.84
CA GLY A 222 -6.48 -3.27 4.03
C GLY A 222 -6.94 -2.66 2.71
N SER A 223 -6.08 -1.89 2.07
CA SER A 223 -6.36 -1.25 0.79
C SER A 223 -5.19 -1.36 -0.19
N LEU A 224 -5.48 -1.71 -1.44
CA LEU A 224 -4.52 -1.80 -2.55
C LEU A 224 -4.94 -0.82 -3.65
N LEU A 225 -4.19 0.28 -3.80
CA LEU A 225 -4.50 1.36 -4.74
C LEU A 225 -3.45 1.41 -5.85
N ASN A 226 -3.85 1.04 -7.07
CA ASN A 226 -2.94 0.90 -8.22
C ASN A 226 -1.66 0.12 -7.89
N GLY A 227 -1.77 -0.87 -7.01
CA GLY A 227 -0.68 -1.71 -6.55
C GLY A 227 -0.73 -3.11 -7.15
N SER A 228 0.31 -3.90 -6.90
CA SER A 228 0.35 -5.29 -7.32
C SER A 228 0.83 -6.20 -6.20
N VAL A 229 0.08 -7.28 -5.95
CA VAL A 229 0.45 -8.34 -5.01
C VAL A 229 0.55 -9.65 -5.77
N LYS A 230 1.68 -10.35 -5.67
CA LYS A 230 1.93 -11.61 -6.39
C LYS A 230 2.57 -12.66 -5.50
N ASN A 231 2.16 -13.93 -5.71
CA ASN A 231 2.72 -15.10 -5.03
C ASN A 231 2.75 -14.94 -3.51
N SER A 232 1.67 -14.42 -2.94
CA SER A 232 1.60 -14.04 -1.53
C SER A 232 0.57 -14.87 -0.79
N SER A 233 0.71 -15.00 0.54
CA SER A 233 -0.17 -15.87 1.30
C SER A 233 -0.55 -15.32 2.66
N VAL A 234 -1.75 -15.69 3.10
CA VAL A 234 -2.19 -15.61 4.48
C VAL A 234 -2.56 -16.99 4.96
N THR A 235 -2.00 -17.42 6.07
CA THR A 235 -2.30 -18.69 6.72
C THR A 235 -2.79 -18.48 8.14
N GLY A 236 -3.73 -19.29 8.58
CA GLY A 236 -4.27 -19.17 9.93
C GLY A 236 -5.10 -17.89 10.15
N LEU A 237 -5.81 -17.42 9.13
CA LEU A 237 -6.77 -16.34 9.28
C LEU A 237 -7.95 -16.80 10.15
N ASN A 238 -8.34 -15.99 11.13
CA ASN A 238 -9.47 -16.26 12.02
C ASN A 238 -10.63 -15.30 11.73
N ASN A 239 -10.37 -13.98 11.76
CA ASN A 239 -11.42 -13.00 11.60
C ASN A 239 -10.94 -11.74 10.88
N VAL A 240 -11.79 -11.20 10.00
CA VAL A 240 -11.60 -9.88 9.38
C VAL A 240 -12.86 -9.06 9.59
N THR A 241 -12.73 -7.89 10.19
CA THR A 241 -13.85 -6.99 10.47
C THR A 241 -13.54 -5.58 9.96
N GLY A 242 -14.37 -5.06 9.10
CA GLY A 242 -14.33 -3.67 8.61
C GLY A 242 -15.68 -2.99 8.74
N LEU A 243 -15.71 -1.68 8.60
CA LEU A 243 -16.95 -0.89 8.62
C LEU A 243 -17.43 -0.52 7.22
N ASN A 244 -16.53 -0.46 6.24
CA ASN A 244 -16.84 0.01 4.88
C ASN A 244 -16.58 -1.06 3.83
N SER A 245 -15.39 -1.63 3.85
CA SER A 245 -15.00 -2.69 2.92
C SER A 245 -14.21 -3.76 3.64
N THR A 246 -14.56 -5.01 3.43
CA THR A 246 -13.94 -6.13 4.11
C THR A 246 -13.69 -7.28 3.14
N GLY A 247 -12.51 -7.85 3.16
CA GLY A 247 -12.14 -8.95 2.28
C GLY A 247 -11.22 -9.98 2.95
N GLY A 248 -11.35 -11.24 2.60
CA GLY A 248 -10.48 -12.31 3.11
C GLY A 248 -9.00 -12.08 2.78
N PHE A 249 -8.69 -11.53 1.59
CA PHE A 249 -7.32 -11.20 1.19
C PHE A 249 -7.08 -9.69 1.23
N VAL A 250 -7.77 -8.90 0.42
CA VAL A 250 -7.69 -7.42 0.39
C VAL A 250 -9.07 -6.85 0.64
N GLY A 251 -9.19 -5.86 1.55
CA GLY A 251 -10.44 -5.22 1.89
C GLY A 251 -10.99 -4.35 0.76
N TYR A 252 -10.12 -3.56 0.13
CA TYR A 252 -10.47 -2.72 -1.02
C TYR A 252 -9.35 -2.73 -2.05
N SER A 253 -9.71 -2.94 -3.30
CA SER A 253 -8.80 -2.84 -4.44
C SER A 253 -9.34 -1.80 -5.42
N GLY A 254 -8.54 -0.80 -5.76
CA GLY A 254 -9.04 0.31 -6.57
C GLY A 254 -7.95 1.22 -7.12
N LYS A 255 -8.38 2.40 -7.55
CA LYS A 255 -7.50 3.44 -8.11
C LYS A 255 -7.06 4.41 -7.01
N SER A 256 -5.81 4.82 -7.08
CA SER A 256 -5.28 5.89 -6.24
C SER A 256 -5.91 7.23 -6.60
N GLY A 257 -6.21 8.04 -5.59
CA GLY A 257 -6.61 9.44 -5.81
C GLY A 257 -5.49 10.32 -6.36
N VAL A 258 -4.25 9.82 -6.39
CA VAL A 258 -3.08 10.52 -6.97
C VAL A 258 -3.12 10.48 -8.50
N VAL A 259 -3.60 9.36 -9.08
CA VAL A 259 -3.76 9.18 -10.52
C VAL A 259 -5.24 9.07 -10.85
N SER A 260 -5.87 10.13 -11.32
CA SER A 260 -7.28 10.13 -11.71
C SER A 260 -7.45 10.47 -13.20
N VAL A 261 -8.50 9.90 -13.81
CA VAL A 261 -8.87 10.15 -15.21
C VAL A 261 -9.15 11.64 -15.42
N ASP A 262 -9.83 12.28 -14.47
CA ASP A 262 -10.20 13.69 -14.53
C ASP A 262 -8.99 14.63 -14.63
N LYS A 263 -7.84 14.17 -14.12
CA LYS A 263 -6.58 14.90 -14.20
C LYS A 263 -5.82 14.65 -15.52
N LEU A 264 -6.15 13.59 -16.25
CA LEU A 264 -5.62 13.27 -17.57
C LEU A 264 -6.42 13.96 -18.70
N ASP A 265 -7.65 14.40 -18.43
CA ASP A 265 -8.44 15.21 -19.38
C ASP A 265 -7.78 16.56 -19.73
N VAL A 266 -6.84 17.03 -18.90
CA VAL A 266 -6.00 18.21 -19.19
C VAL A 266 -5.05 17.97 -20.38
N LEU A 267 -4.97 16.76 -20.92
CA LEU A 267 -4.15 16.44 -22.10
C LEU A 267 -4.70 17.01 -23.41
N GLY A 268 -5.79 17.80 -23.35
CA GLY A 268 -6.28 18.65 -24.43
C GLY A 268 -7.11 17.91 -25.48
N ASN A 269 -8.18 18.56 -25.92
CA ASN A 269 -9.20 18.12 -26.88
C ASN A 269 -8.70 17.72 -28.30
N ASN A 270 -7.40 17.58 -28.52
CA ASN A 270 -6.84 17.41 -29.86
C ASN A 270 -6.26 16.03 -30.18
N SER A 271 -6.53 15.00 -29.38
CA SER A 271 -5.88 13.72 -29.66
C SER A 271 -6.74 12.50 -29.28
N GLY A 272 -7.75 12.21 -30.10
CA GLY A 272 -8.51 10.95 -29.98
C GLY A 272 -7.65 9.69 -29.93
N ALA A 273 -6.49 9.70 -30.58
CA ALA A 273 -5.51 8.61 -30.53
C ALA A 273 -4.74 8.56 -29.19
N LEU A 274 -4.49 9.72 -28.57
CA LEU A 274 -3.84 9.80 -27.24
C LEU A 274 -4.81 9.43 -26.12
N LEU A 275 -6.09 9.78 -26.24
CA LEU A 275 -7.14 9.39 -25.28
C LEU A 275 -7.32 7.87 -25.26
N GLY A 276 -7.33 7.20 -26.41
CA GLY A 276 -7.38 5.75 -26.49
C GLY A 276 -6.16 5.08 -25.86
N GLY A 277 -4.96 5.64 -26.08
CA GLY A 277 -3.72 5.20 -25.46
C GLY A 277 -3.71 5.46 -23.95
N ALA A 278 -4.12 6.65 -23.50
CA ALA A 278 -4.16 7.00 -22.07
C ALA A 278 -5.21 6.21 -21.30
N LEU A 279 -6.39 5.94 -21.87
CA LEU A 279 -7.41 5.09 -21.26
C LEU A 279 -6.94 3.63 -21.17
N GLY A 280 -6.29 3.11 -22.20
CA GLY A 280 -5.67 1.77 -22.17
C GLY A 280 -4.58 1.66 -21.12
N VAL A 281 -3.79 2.73 -20.90
CA VAL A 281 -2.79 2.84 -19.84
C VAL A 281 -3.43 2.82 -18.44
N LEU A 282 -4.53 3.52 -18.28
CA LEU A 282 -5.25 3.55 -16.99
C LEU A 282 -5.86 2.20 -16.66
N ASP A 283 -6.33 1.45 -17.64
CA ASP A 283 -6.82 0.09 -17.44
C ASP A 283 -5.68 -0.87 -17.06
N THR A 284 -4.50 -0.72 -17.65
CA THR A 284 -3.31 -1.50 -17.28
C THR A 284 -2.69 -1.06 -15.95
N PHE A 285 -2.94 0.18 -15.52
CA PHE A 285 -2.50 0.74 -14.24
C PHE A 285 -3.46 0.42 -13.07
N GLY A 286 -4.38 -0.53 -13.26
CA GLY A 286 -5.23 -1.07 -12.21
C GLY A 286 -4.46 -1.77 -11.10
N SER A 287 -5.15 -2.13 -10.03
CA SER A 287 -4.60 -3.00 -8.98
C SER A 287 -4.65 -4.46 -9.45
N HIS A 288 -3.60 -5.23 -9.13
CA HIS A 288 -3.47 -6.64 -9.53
C HIS A 288 -3.18 -7.52 -8.32
N ILE A 289 -3.85 -8.66 -8.24
CA ILE A 289 -3.59 -9.71 -7.25
C ILE A 289 -3.51 -11.02 -8.01
N ASP A 290 -2.31 -11.61 -8.05
CA ASP A 290 -2.04 -12.83 -8.80
C ASP A 290 -1.43 -13.91 -7.90
N ASP A 291 -1.75 -15.18 -8.16
CA ASP A 291 -1.15 -16.37 -7.54
C ASP A 291 -1.08 -16.28 -6.00
N SER A 292 -2.14 -15.77 -5.38
CA SER A 292 -2.19 -15.50 -3.95
C SER A 292 -3.27 -16.32 -3.26
N ILE A 293 -3.02 -16.73 -2.01
CA ILE A 293 -3.89 -17.65 -1.29
C ILE A 293 -4.19 -17.17 0.15
N VAL A 294 -5.40 -17.46 0.60
CA VAL A 294 -5.80 -17.32 2.01
C VAL A 294 -6.25 -18.68 2.53
N THR A 295 -5.76 -19.05 3.71
CA THR A 295 -6.26 -20.20 4.45
C THR A 295 -6.61 -19.78 5.88
N GLY A 296 -7.74 -20.29 6.37
CA GLY A 296 -8.20 -20.03 7.73
C GLY A 296 -7.55 -20.95 8.77
N VAL A 297 -7.88 -20.70 10.03
CA VAL A 297 -7.68 -21.65 11.13
C VAL A 297 -8.53 -22.91 10.92
N ASN A 298 -8.29 -23.96 11.69
CA ASN A 298 -9.14 -25.16 11.69
C ASN A 298 -10.61 -24.74 11.96
N GLY A 299 -11.50 -25.02 11.00
CA GLY A 299 -12.91 -24.59 11.06
C GLY A 299 -13.26 -23.41 10.18
N GLY A 300 -12.28 -22.77 9.51
CA GLY A 300 -12.48 -21.65 8.61
C GLY A 300 -12.22 -20.28 9.25
N TYR A 301 -12.61 -19.21 8.58
CA TYR A 301 -12.48 -17.83 9.05
C TYR A 301 -13.73 -17.03 8.73
N THR A 302 -13.94 -15.94 9.47
CA THR A 302 -15.06 -15.04 9.29
C THR A 302 -14.62 -13.72 8.66
N VAL A 303 -15.41 -13.24 7.70
CA VAL A 303 -15.28 -11.90 7.10
C VAL A 303 -16.58 -11.17 7.33
N GLN A 304 -16.55 -10.06 8.06
CA GLN A 304 -17.73 -9.29 8.43
C GLN A 304 -17.54 -7.80 8.12
N SER A 305 -18.48 -7.22 7.37
CA SER A 305 -18.66 -5.78 7.34
C SER A 305 -19.70 -5.44 8.43
N LYS A 306 -19.33 -4.57 9.36
CA LYS A 306 -20.29 -4.03 10.32
C LYS A 306 -20.92 -2.83 9.66
N ASP A 307 -22.14 -2.98 9.17
CA ASP A 307 -22.96 -1.85 8.80
C ASP A 307 -23.16 -0.97 10.03
N GLY A 308 -22.86 0.32 9.89
CA GLY A 308 -23.08 1.27 10.96
C GLY A 308 -24.56 1.44 11.19
N GLU A 309 -25.14 0.70 12.14
CA GLU A 309 -26.46 1.03 12.65
C GLU A 309 -26.39 2.39 13.35
N GLU A 310 -27.19 3.34 12.88
CA GLU A 310 -27.47 4.57 13.61
C GLU A 310 -28.17 4.19 14.92
N GLN A 311 -27.48 4.36 16.05
CA GLN A 311 -28.10 4.47 17.36
C GLN A 311 -28.18 5.94 17.77
#